data_3083812239f343378faa6c0012e3284a
#
_entry.id   3083812239f343378faa6c0012e3284a
#
_cell.length_a   1.000
_cell.length_b   1.000
_cell.length_c   1.000
_cell.angle_alpha   90.00
_cell.angle_beta   90.00
_cell.angle_gamma   90.00
#
_symmetry.space_group_name_H-M   'P 1'
#
loop_
_entity.id
_entity.type
_entity.pdbx_description
1 polymer ?
#
loop_
_entity_poly.entity_id
_entity_poly.type
_entity_poly.pdbx_seq_one_letter_code
_entity_poly.pdbx_strand_id
1 'polypeptide(L)'
;MSLPQDPAARKAIKKCMEEISASLSRIEGERDFIKEAINDCSEKYELNKKTFRKLAKVFHKQNFSREVAEHEEFETMYEQLTGETAVDFSITNE
;
A
#
# COMPACT_ATOMS: atom_id res chain seq x y z
N MET A 1 -31.52 -15.54 3.82
CA MET A 1 -32.02 -14.29 3.22
C MET A 1 -32.05 -14.45 1.71
N SER A 2 -33.16 -14.15 1.06
CA SER A 2 -33.28 -14.31 -0.38
C SER A 2 -33.39 -12.96 -1.07
N LEU A 3 -33.17 -12.98 -2.38
CA LEU A 3 -33.32 -11.79 -3.20
C LEU A 3 -34.79 -11.37 -3.27
N PRO A 4 -35.07 -10.08 -3.48
CA PRO A 4 -36.43 -9.61 -3.75
C PRO A 4 -37.05 -10.37 -4.92
N GLN A 5 -38.35 -10.60 -4.86
CA GLN A 5 -39.07 -11.27 -5.93
C GLN A 5 -39.43 -10.33 -7.10
N ASP A 6 -39.48 -9.04 -6.83
CA ASP A 6 -39.80 -8.03 -7.84
C ASP A 6 -38.80 -8.04 -8.98
N PRO A 7 -39.26 -8.27 -10.24
CA PRO A 7 -38.34 -8.25 -11.39
C PRO A 7 -37.59 -6.93 -11.57
N ALA A 8 -38.24 -5.82 -11.26
CA ALA A 8 -37.59 -4.50 -11.38
C ALA A 8 -36.46 -4.36 -10.36
N ALA A 9 -36.68 -4.84 -9.12
CA ALA A 9 -35.63 -4.82 -8.10
C ALA A 9 -34.45 -5.72 -8.48
N ARG A 10 -34.74 -6.91 -9.01
CA ARG A 10 -33.68 -7.84 -9.48
C ARG A 10 -32.86 -7.26 -10.61
N LYS A 11 -33.49 -6.57 -11.55
CA LYS A 11 -32.81 -5.89 -12.65
C LYS A 11 -31.90 -4.78 -12.13
N ALA A 12 -32.39 -4.00 -11.17
CA ALA A 12 -31.60 -2.94 -10.56
C ALA A 12 -30.37 -3.48 -9.82
N ILE A 13 -30.55 -4.59 -9.10
CA ILE A 13 -29.46 -5.27 -8.39
C ILE A 13 -28.40 -5.78 -9.36
N LYS A 14 -28.85 -6.38 -10.47
CA LYS A 14 -27.93 -6.86 -11.51
C LYS A 14 -27.14 -5.72 -12.13
N LYS A 15 -27.79 -4.59 -12.43
CA LYS A 15 -27.11 -3.41 -12.95
C LYS A 15 -26.07 -2.88 -11.96
N CYS A 16 -26.42 -2.88 -10.67
CA CYS A 16 -25.48 -2.47 -9.62
C CYS A 16 -24.23 -3.37 -9.61
N MET A 17 -24.43 -4.69 -9.71
CA MET A 17 -23.32 -5.64 -9.77
C MET A 17 -22.43 -5.40 -11.00
N GLU A 18 -23.03 -5.10 -12.14
CA GLU A 18 -22.27 -4.81 -13.35
C GLU A 18 -21.41 -3.54 -13.19
N GLU A 19 -21.95 -2.51 -12.56
CA GLU A 19 -21.22 -1.29 -12.28
C GLU A 19 -20.08 -1.53 -11.30
N ILE A 20 -20.32 -2.32 -10.26
CA ILE A 20 -19.29 -2.71 -9.29
C ILE A 20 -18.19 -3.50 -10.00
N SER A 21 -18.57 -4.46 -10.84
CA SER A 21 -17.62 -5.27 -11.59
C SER A 21 -16.74 -4.42 -12.50
N ALA A 22 -17.32 -3.44 -13.17
CA ALA A 22 -16.57 -2.51 -14.01
C ALA A 22 -15.57 -1.70 -13.18
N SER A 23 -15.98 -1.27 -11.99
CA SER A 23 -15.09 -0.53 -11.08
C SER A 23 -13.94 -1.41 -10.57
N LEU A 24 -14.22 -2.66 -10.24
CA LEU A 24 -13.18 -3.61 -9.82
C LEU A 24 -12.17 -3.86 -10.93
N SER A 25 -12.64 -3.96 -12.18
CA SER A 25 -11.74 -4.12 -13.33
C SER A 25 -10.83 -2.90 -13.49
N ARG A 26 -11.36 -1.70 -13.28
CA ARG A 26 -10.53 -0.48 -13.30
C ARG A 26 -9.48 -0.49 -12.20
N ILE A 27 -9.84 -0.93 -11.01
CA ILE A 27 -8.90 -1.04 -9.88
C ILE A 27 -7.77 -2.01 -10.22
N GLU A 28 -8.10 -3.16 -10.81
CA GLU A 28 -7.08 -4.13 -11.25
C GLU A 28 -6.14 -3.51 -12.27
N GLY A 29 -6.67 -2.79 -13.26
CA GLY A 29 -5.87 -2.09 -14.26
C GLY A 29 -4.97 -1.04 -13.63
N GLU A 30 -5.47 -0.29 -12.66
CA GLU A 30 -4.65 0.70 -11.95
C GLU A 30 -3.55 0.06 -11.12
N ARG A 31 -3.82 -1.07 -10.49
CA ARG A 31 -2.80 -1.83 -9.76
C ARG A 31 -1.69 -2.31 -10.68
N ASP A 32 -2.06 -2.81 -11.85
CA ASP A 32 -1.09 -3.26 -12.85
C ASP A 32 -0.22 -2.10 -13.34
N PHE A 33 -0.83 -0.94 -13.57
CA PHE A 33 -0.11 0.26 -13.95
C PHE A 33 0.91 0.66 -12.87
N ILE A 34 0.49 0.67 -11.61
CA ILE A 34 1.37 1.03 -10.49
C ILE A 34 2.56 0.07 -10.41
N LYS A 35 2.29 -1.22 -10.56
CA LYS A 35 3.34 -2.25 -10.53
C LYS A 35 4.35 -2.04 -11.65
N GLU A 36 3.88 -1.79 -12.87
CA GLU A 36 4.76 -1.52 -14.00
C GLU A 36 5.55 -0.23 -13.82
N ALA A 37 4.90 0.83 -13.33
CA ALA A 37 5.57 2.11 -13.09
C ALA A 37 6.69 1.97 -12.06
N ILE A 38 6.44 1.22 -10.99
CA ILE A 38 7.46 0.96 -9.96
C ILE A 38 8.62 0.16 -10.55
N ASN A 39 8.32 -0.88 -11.33
CA ASN A 39 9.35 -1.70 -11.94
C ASN A 39 10.21 -0.89 -12.91
N ASP A 40 9.59 -0.15 -13.81
CA ASP A 40 10.28 0.61 -14.83
C ASP A 40 11.16 1.71 -14.22
N CYS A 41 10.62 2.45 -13.28
CA CYS A 41 11.36 3.51 -12.61
C CYS A 41 12.52 2.95 -11.78
N SER A 42 12.28 1.86 -11.09
CA SER A 42 13.31 1.22 -10.28
C SER A 42 14.46 0.69 -11.14
N GLU A 43 14.16 0.11 -12.29
CA GLU A 43 15.18 -0.38 -13.21
C GLU A 43 15.97 0.77 -13.84
N LYS A 44 15.26 1.80 -14.29
CA LYS A 44 15.88 2.95 -14.96
C LYS A 44 16.85 3.69 -14.05
N TYR A 45 16.50 3.86 -12.78
CA TYR A 45 17.30 4.66 -11.85
C TYR A 45 17.99 3.81 -10.78
N GLU A 46 18.02 2.48 -10.96
CA GLU A 46 18.70 1.55 -10.05
C GLU A 46 18.23 1.67 -8.61
N LEU A 47 16.91 1.74 -8.41
CA LEU A 47 16.31 1.87 -7.10
C LEU A 47 15.89 0.50 -6.56
N ASN A 48 15.91 0.36 -5.24
CA ASN A 48 15.33 -0.81 -4.59
C ASN A 48 13.80 -0.73 -4.69
N LYS A 49 13.18 -1.72 -5.31
CA LYS A 49 11.73 -1.73 -5.56
C LYS A 49 10.90 -1.62 -4.29
N LYS A 50 11.30 -2.31 -3.24
CA LYS A 50 10.58 -2.29 -1.96
C LYS A 50 10.64 -0.91 -1.32
N THR A 51 11.81 -0.31 -1.32
CA THR A 51 12.00 1.04 -0.76
C THR A 51 11.26 2.08 -1.59
N PHE A 52 11.35 1.98 -2.91
CA PHE A 52 10.64 2.90 -3.80
C PHE A 52 9.13 2.81 -3.60
N ARG A 53 8.60 1.59 -3.47
CA ARG A 53 7.16 1.41 -3.23
C ARG A 53 6.73 2.11 -1.94
N LYS A 54 7.53 2.01 -0.90
CA LYS A 54 7.27 2.70 0.37
C LYS A 54 7.35 4.21 0.21
N LEU A 55 8.35 4.70 -0.51
CA LEU A 55 8.49 6.13 -0.81
C LEU A 55 7.24 6.66 -1.52
N ALA A 56 6.76 5.94 -2.53
CA ALA A 56 5.58 6.34 -3.28
C ALA A 56 4.32 6.40 -2.40
N LYS A 57 4.16 5.44 -1.51
CA LYS A 57 3.01 5.42 -0.59
C LYS A 57 3.06 6.57 0.40
N VAL A 58 4.23 6.83 0.98
CA VAL A 58 4.41 7.94 1.93
C VAL A 58 4.18 9.28 1.23
N PHE A 59 4.71 9.43 0.01
CA PHE A 59 4.48 10.62 -0.79
C PHE A 59 2.98 10.83 -1.07
N HIS A 60 2.28 9.78 -1.44
CA HIS A 60 0.84 9.85 -1.72
C HIS A 60 0.04 10.28 -0.49
N LYS A 61 0.36 9.72 0.67
CA LYS A 61 -0.33 10.02 1.92
C LYS A 61 0.13 11.33 2.55
N GLN A 62 1.29 11.83 2.15
CA GLN A 62 1.90 13.03 2.72
C GLN A 62 2.05 12.92 4.23
N ASN A 63 2.47 11.74 4.70
CA ASN A 63 2.53 11.42 6.12
C ASN A 63 3.94 11.08 6.61
N PHE A 64 4.96 11.67 6.00
CA PHE A 64 6.35 11.35 6.31
C PHE A 64 6.67 11.53 7.79
N SER A 65 6.27 12.65 8.40
CA SER A 65 6.55 12.92 9.82
C SER A 65 5.90 11.87 10.72
N ARG A 66 4.69 11.43 10.38
CA ARG A 66 3.98 10.39 11.12
C ARG A 66 4.69 9.05 11.02
N GLU A 67 5.16 8.70 9.82
CA GLU A 67 5.90 7.44 9.61
C GLU A 67 7.19 7.42 10.41
N VAL A 68 7.90 8.54 10.47
CA VAL A 68 9.11 8.66 11.29
C VAL A 68 8.79 8.46 12.77
N ALA A 69 7.75 9.11 13.27
CA ALA A 69 7.35 8.99 14.68
C ALA A 69 6.94 7.56 15.03
N GLU A 70 6.16 6.91 14.17
CA GLU A 70 5.73 5.54 14.38
C GLU A 70 6.92 4.57 14.38
N HIS A 71 7.89 4.79 13.52
CA HIS A 71 9.09 3.96 13.46
C HIS A 71 9.95 4.12 14.71
N GLU A 72 10.11 5.33 15.21
CA GLU A 72 10.84 5.60 16.47
C GLU A 72 10.16 4.92 17.65
N GLU A 73 8.84 4.98 17.71
CA GLU A 73 8.07 4.28 18.74
C GLU A 73 8.28 2.77 18.67
N PHE A 74 8.25 2.22 17.47
CA PHE A 74 8.52 0.80 17.25
C PHE A 74 9.91 0.42 17.73
N GLU A 75 10.91 1.19 17.37
CA GLU A 75 12.30 0.93 17.80
C GLU A 75 12.43 0.92 19.33
N THR A 76 11.82 1.92 19.97
CA THR A 76 11.85 2.02 21.44
C THR A 76 11.22 0.80 22.10
N MET A 77 10.05 0.38 21.61
CA MET A 77 9.37 -0.79 22.15
C MET A 77 10.17 -2.07 21.95
N TYR A 78 10.76 -2.24 20.80
CA TYR A 78 11.57 -3.40 20.48
C TYR A 78 12.81 -3.48 21.39
N GLU A 79 13.51 -2.36 21.55
CA GLU A 79 14.67 -2.26 22.43
C GLU A 79 14.33 -2.59 23.88
N GLN A 80 13.19 -2.09 24.36
CA GLN A 80 12.73 -2.37 25.73
C GLN A 80 12.41 -3.85 25.95
N LEU A 81 11.85 -4.52 24.92
CA LEU A 81 11.47 -5.92 25.06
C LEU A 81 12.63 -6.89 24.90
N THR A 82 13.57 -6.59 24.03
CA THR A 82 14.64 -7.52 23.67
C THR A 82 16.00 -7.12 24.22
N GLY A 83 16.18 -5.90 24.64
CA GLY A 83 17.47 -5.36 25.04
C GLY A 83 18.39 -5.02 23.86
N GLU A 84 17.93 -5.22 22.63
CA GLU A 84 18.70 -4.84 21.46
C GLU A 84 18.55 -3.35 21.19
N THR A 85 19.63 -2.71 20.80
CA THR A 85 19.64 -1.31 20.45
C THR A 85 19.74 -1.19 18.93
N ALA A 86 19.02 -0.24 18.34
CA ALA A 86 19.12 0.05 16.92
C ALA A 86 20.57 0.36 16.57
N VAL A 87 21.09 -0.31 15.52
CA VAL A 87 22.47 -0.14 15.11
C VAL A 87 22.57 1.03 14.14
N ASP A 88 23.38 2.00 14.48
CA ASP A 88 23.72 3.09 13.58
C ASP A 88 24.85 2.62 12.66
N PHE A 89 24.59 2.59 11.37
CA PHE A 89 25.58 2.13 10.40
C PHE A 89 26.86 2.97 10.40
N SER A 90 26.77 4.23 10.78
CA SER A 90 27.96 5.07 10.88
C SER A 90 28.91 4.61 11.99
N ILE A 91 28.36 3.98 13.04
CA ILE A 91 29.15 3.42 14.15
C ILE A 91 29.71 2.06 13.76
N THR A 92 28.92 1.23 13.10
CA THR A 92 29.33 -0.13 12.76
C THR A 92 30.37 -0.20 11.67
N ASN A 93 30.53 0.84 10.90
CA ASN A 93 31.51 0.90 9.82
C ASN A 93 32.92 1.32 10.29
N GLU A 94 33.04 1.57 11.54
CA GLU A 94 34.36 1.83 12.14
C GLU A 94 35.10 0.50 12.47
#